data_d783f3b7e1b270b61db8cfbfcd17c9b3
#
_entry.id   d783f3b7e1b270b61db8cfbfcd17c9b3
#
_cell.length_a   1.000
_cell.length_b   1.000
_cell.length_c   1.000
_cell.angle_alpha   90.00
_cell.angle_beta   90.00
_cell.angle_gamma   90.00
#
_symmetry.space_group_name_H-M   'P 1'
#
loop_
_entity.id
_entity.type
_entity.pdbx_description
1 polymer ?
#
loop_
_entity_poly.entity_id
_entity_poly.type
_entity_poly.pdbx_seq_one_letter_code
_entity_poly.pdbx_strand_id
1 'polypeptide(L)'
;MMKNYRIITAILIFGISFSFSQLENDQDISKVGTTAAQFLKISAGARGSAMGGANVAIVNDLSSGFWNPAGLANLKGIQAYFENNGWLAGTDYNFGSFGFEWPRVGVFSLSLAMLTSPDDLVRTIENPNGTGEKFNSQDMSIGLSVGKKLTDELSLGATIKNIRQRIWHSSGQTVGVDIGVQYKTPINNLILGASIANFGNDI
;
A
#
# COMPACT_ATOMS: atom_id res chain seq x y z
N MET A 1 17.04 7.48 34.49
CA MET A 1 16.47 8.33 33.44
C MET A 1 17.37 8.49 32.22
N MET A 2 18.66 8.20 32.24
CA MET A 2 19.62 8.35 31.12
C MET A 2 19.74 7.17 30.17
N LYS A 3 19.11 6.00 30.45
CA LYS A 3 19.30 4.78 29.64
C LYS A 3 18.50 4.77 28.33
N ASN A 4 17.43 5.55 28.27
CA ASN A 4 16.50 5.50 27.11
C ASN A 4 16.93 6.41 25.94
N TYR A 5 17.74 7.45 26.20
CA TYR A 5 18.23 8.34 25.12
C TYR A 5 19.24 7.66 24.20
N ARG A 6 20.01 6.68 24.71
CA ARG A 6 20.97 5.93 23.88
C ARG A 6 20.32 5.06 22.79
N ILE A 7 19.13 4.53 23.07
CA ILE A 7 18.39 3.72 22.11
C ILE A 7 17.78 4.59 21.00
N ILE A 8 17.24 5.75 21.37
CA ILE A 8 16.66 6.72 20.42
C ILE A 8 17.75 7.29 19.50
N THR A 9 18.92 7.60 20.03
CA THR A 9 20.06 8.09 19.25
C THR A 9 20.59 7.02 18.28
N ALA A 10 20.62 5.75 18.69
CA ALA A 10 21.03 4.63 17.83
C ALA A 10 20.06 4.39 16.67
N ILE A 11 18.76 4.51 16.91
CA ILE A 11 17.72 4.38 15.87
C ILE A 11 17.79 5.54 14.87
N LEU A 12 18.02 6.76 15.32
CA LEU A 12 18.18 7.94 14.46
C LEU A 12 19.45 7.85 13.58
N ILE A 13 20.57 7.37 14.13
CA ILE A 13 21.82 7.21 13.39
C ILE A 13 21.71 6.08 12.36
N PHE A 14 21.03 4.98 12.68
CA PHE A 14 20.81 3.88 11.74
C PHE A 14 19.89 4.26 10.57
N GLY A 15 18.87 5.10 10.82
CA GLY A 15 17.98 5.63 9.79
C GLY A 15 18.67 6.54 8.77
N ILE A 16 19.67 7.32 9.20
CA ILE A 16 20.41 8.23 8.32
C ILE A 16 21.39 7.48 7.39
N SER A 17 21.92 6.34 7.83
CA SER A 17 22.88 5.55 7.05
C SER A 17 22.25 4.85 5.83
N PHE A 18 20.94 4.62 5.83
CA PHE A 18 20.23 3.96 4.72
C PHE A 18 19.88 4.90 3.55
N SER A 19 19.93 6.22 3.77
CA SER A 19 19.54 7.21 2.76
C SER A 19 20.65 7.52 1.73
N PHE A 20 21.86 7.04 1.91
CA PHE A 20 23.00 7.35 1.03
C PHE A 20 23.33 6.28 -0.02
N SER A 21 22.62 5.18 -0.06
CA SER A 21 22.96 4.03 -0.92
C SER A 21 22.30 4.06 -2.32
N GLN A 22 21.64 5.14 -2.73
CA GLN A 22 20.95 5.18 -4.03
C GLN A 22 21.48 6.24 -5.01
N LEU A 23 22.74 6.57 -4.95
CA LEU A 23 23.42 7.39 -5.94
C LEU A 23 24.47 6.58 -6.68
N GLU A 24 24.07 5.57 -7.41
CA GLU A 24 24.94 4.92 -8.39
C GLU A 24 24.24 4.74 -9.73
N ASN A 25 24.66 5.59 -10.66
CA ASN A 25 24.98 5.34 -12.05
C ASN A 25 24.03 4.38 -12.78
N ASP A 26 23.01 4.91 -13.43
CA ASP A 26 22.40 4.16 -14.51
C ASP A 26 22.39 4.97 -15.81
N GLN A 27 23.36 4.70 -16.66
CA GLN A 27 23.30 4.95 -18.09
C GLN A 27 22.41 3.88 -18.73
N ASP A 28 21.18 3.72 -18.22
CA ASP A 28 20.28 2.75 -18.79
C ASP A 28 19.07 3.43 -19.42
N ILE A 29 18.68 2.89 -20.54
CA ILE A 29 17.55 3.23 -21.40
C ILE A 29 16.43 3.82 -20.56
N SER A 30 16.00 5.03 -20.88
CA SER A 30 14.86 5.70 -20.25
C SER A 30 13.66 4.75 -20.15
N LYS A 31 13.45 4.18 -18.98
CA LYS A 31 12.28 3.35 -18.64
C LYS A 31 11.05 4.21 -18.31
N VAL A 32 10.95 5.40 -18.87
CA VAL A 32 9.82 6.30 -18.67
C VAL A 32 8.54 5.61 -19.14
N GLY A 33 7.58 5.50 -18.25
CA GLY A 33 6.29 4.86 -18.54
C GLY A 33 6.26 3.33 -18.41
N THR A 34 7.37 2.68 -18.06
CA THR A 34 7.44 1.21 -17.88
C THR A 34 7.34 0.74 -16.43
N THR A 35 7.12 1.66 -15.49
CA THR A 35 7.00 1.30 -14.08
C THR A 35 5.71 0.54 -13.84
N ALA A 36 5.83 -0.70 -13.39
CA ALA A 36 4.69 -1.56 -13.09
C ALA A 36 3.92 -1.11 -11.85
N ALA A 37 2.66 -1.57 -11.73
CA ALA A 37 1.81 -1.46 -10.54
C ALA A 37 1.59 -0.02 -10.02
N GLN A 38 1.53 0.98 -10.91
CA GLN A 38 1.31 2.39 -10.52
C GLN A 38 -0.02 2.59 -9.78
N PHE A 39 -1.02 1.75 -9.98
CA PHE A 39 -2.30 1.81 -9.27
C PHE A 39 -2.15 1.65 -7.74
N LEU A 40 -1.06 1.03 -7.26
CA LEU A 40 -0.75 0.94 -5.83
C LEU A 40 -0.37 2.28 -5.18
N LYS A 41 -0.20 3.33 -5.97
CA LYS A 41 -0.01 4.71 -5.48
C LYS A 41 -1.33 5.47 -5.30
N ILE A 42 -2.45 4.93 -5.80
CA ILE A 42 -3.76 5.51 -5.57
C ILE A 42 -4.12 5.27 -4.11
N SER A 43 -4.32 6.36 -3.39
CA SER A 43 -4.58 6.34 -1.95
C SER A 43 -5.86 5.58 -1.61
N ALA A 44 -5.76 4.60 -0.72
CA ALA A 44 -6.93 3.96 -0.12
C ALA A 44 -7.40 4.73 1.11
N GLY A 45 -8.71 4.97 1.21
CA GLY A 45 -9.33 5.66 2.32
C GLY A 45 -9.46 7.16 2.11
N ALA A 46 -10.70 7.66 2.15
CA ALA A 46 -10.99 9.09 1.97
C ALA A 46 -10.23 9.99 2.96
N ARG A 47 -10.03 9.52 4.21
CA ARG A 47 -9.27 10.25 5.22
C ARG A 47 -7.81 10.43 4.82
N GLY A 48 -7.13 9.34 4.40
CA GLY A 48 -5.74 9.40 3.97
C GLY A 48 -5.55 10.26 2.73
N SER A 49 -6.46 10.13 1.76
CA SER A 49 -6.48 10.92 0.54
C SER A 49 -6.65 12.42 0.83
N ALA A 50 -7.59 12.79 1.70
CA ALA A 50 -7.85 14.18 2.09
C ALA A 50 -6.65 14.84 2.81
N MET A 51 -5.80 14.05 3.47
CA MET A 51 -4.57 14.52 4.11
C MET A 51 -3.35 14.50 3.17
N GLY A 52 -3.56 14.34 1.86
CA GLY A 52 -2.46 14.27 0.90
C GLY A 52 -1.52 13.09 1.10
N GLY A 53 -2.01 11.97 1.66
CA GLY A 53 -1.20 10.77 1.94
C GLY A 53 -0.47 10.79 3.27
N ALA A 54 -0.61 11.82 4.11
CA ALA A 54 0.05 11.91 5.42
C ALA A 54 -0.65 11.02 6.47
N ASN A 55 -0.77 9.71 6.20
CA ASN A 55 -1.55 8.78 7.02
C ASN A 55 -0.70 7.67 7.70
N VAL A 56 0.56 7.52 7.35
CA VAL A 56 1.45 6.42 7.82
C VAL A 56 1.54 6.31 9.34
N ALA A 57 1.60 7.46 10.04
CA ALA A 57 1.74 7.48 11.50
C ALA A 57 0.40 7.32 12.24
N ILE A 58 -0.73 7.74 11.63
CA ILE A 58 -2.00 7.91 12.34
C ILE A 58 -3.12 6.98 11.86
N VAL A 59 -2.85 6.17 10.84
CA VAL A 59 -3.83 5.19 10.36
C VAL A 59 -4.17 4.19 11.47
N ASN A 60 -5.47 3.98 11.68
CA ASN A 60 -6.02 3.15 12.74
C ASN A 60 -7.35 2.48 12.35
N ASP A 61 -7.56 2.26 11.06
CA ASP A 61 -8.69 1.57 10.46
C ASP A 61 -8.21 0.48 9.48
N LEU A 62 -9.12 -0.17 8.77
CA LEU A 62 -8.78 -1.25 7.84
C LEU A 62 -7.98 -0.79 6.60
N SER A 63 -7.90 0.51 6.31
CA SER A 63 -6.97 1.03 5.30
C SER A 63 -5.51 0.94 5.74
N SER A 64 -5.25 0.56 7.00
CA SER A 64 -3.90 0.32 7.52
C SER A 64 -3.13 -0.73 6.71
N GLY A 65 -3.80 -1.75 6.19
CA GLY A 65 -3.17 -2.74 5.32
C GLY A 65 -2.53 -2.15 4.06
N PHE A 66 -2.98 -0.97 3.64
CA PHE A 66 -2.43 -0.19 2.52
C PHE A 66 -1.33 0.79 2.97
N TRP A 67 -1.57 1.56 4.05
CA TRP A 67 -0.70 2.66 4.47
C TRP A 67 0.46 2.22 5.37
N ASN A 68 0.12 1.50 6.43
CA ASN A 68 1.04 1.03 7.45
C ASN A 68 0.37 -0.11 8.23
N PRO A 69 0.75 -1.36 7.98
CA PRO A 69 0.08 -2.50 8.61
C PRO A 69 0.16 -2.51 10.14
N ALA A 70 1.08 -1.77 10.76
CA ALA A 70 1.12 -1.62 12.22
C ALA A 70 -0.15 -0.95 12.78
N GLY A 71 -0.84 -0.12 11.99
CA GLY A 71 -2.09 0.53 12.39
C GLY A 71 -3.23 -0.45 12.67
N LEU A 72 -3.22 -1.64 12.04
CA LEU A 72 -4.18 -2.71 12.30
C LEU A 72 -4.21 -3.11 13.78
N ALA A 73 -3.08 -3.04 14.47
CA ALA A 73 -2.98 -3.41 15.89
C ALA A 73 -3.91 -2.60 16.81
N ASN A 74 -4.46 -1.49 16.33
CA ASN A 74 -5.39 -0.65 17.09
C ASN A 74 -6.87 -1.03 16.90
N LEU A 75 -7.16 -1.93 15.94
CA LEU A 75 -8.52 -2.38 15.66
C LEU A 75 -9.00 -3.36 16.72
N LYS A 76 -10.32 -3.41 16.90
CA LYS A 76 -11.00 -4.34 17.83
C LYS A 76 -12.16 -5.00 17.14
N GLY A 77 -12.37 -6.27 17.51
CA GLY A 77 -13.49 -7.07 17.03
C GLY A 77 -13.40 -7.36 15.52
N ILE A 78 -14.55 -7.43 14.88
CA ILE A 78 -14.68 -7.68 13.42
C ILE A 78 -15.07 -6.38 12.74
N GLN A 79 -14.40 -6.04 11.65
CA GLN A 79 -14.66 -4.83 10.89
C GLN A 79 -14.62 -5.14 9.39
N ALA A 80 -15.35 -4.35 8.61
CA ALA A 80 -15.31 -4.34 7.16
C ALA A 80 -15.24 -2.90 6.68
N TYR A 81 -14.49 -2.69 5.61
CA TYR A 81 -14.32 -1.40 4.97
C TYR A 81 -14.51 -1.57 3.46
N PHE A 82 -15.20 -0.64 2.83
CA PHE A 82 -15.37 -0.61 1.39
C PHE A 82 -15.36 0.84 0.89
N GLU A 83 -14.75 1.04 -0.26
CA GLU A 83 -14.63 2.33 -0.94
C GLU A 83 -14.71 2.12 -2.44
N ASN A 84 -15.43 3.00 -3.13
CA ASN A 84 -15.48 3.09 -4.58
C ASN A 84 -15.23 4.54 -4.99
N ASN A 85 -14.27 4.77 -5.86
CA ASN A 85 -13.90 6.10 -6.37
C ASN A 85 -13.82 6.08 -7.88
N GLY A 86 -14.58 6.96 -8.54
CA GLY A 86 -14.33 7.33 -9.93
C GLY A 86 -12.95 7.99 -10.03
N TRP A 87 -12.08 7.47 -10.89
CA TRP A 87 -10.72 7.94 -11.05
C TRP A 87 -10.50 8.59 -12.42
N LEU A 88 -9.25 8.95 -12.71
CA LEU A 88 -8.88 9.63 -13.96
C LEU A 88 -9.25 8.79 -15.20
N ALA A 89 -9.55 9.44 -16.31
CA ALA A 89 -9.88 8.82 -17.60
C ALA A 89 -11.06 7.82 -17.56
N GLY A 90 -12.02 8.04 -16.65
CA GLY A 90 -13.19 7.16 -16.53
C GLY A 90 -12.89 5.79 -15.92
N THR A 91 -11.72 5.61 -15.30
CA THR A 91 -11.41 4.38 -14.54
C THR A 91 -12.10 4.39 -13.19
N ASP A 92 -12.34 3.22 -12.62
CA ASP A 92 -12.91 3.03 -11.29
C ASP A 92 -11.89 2.37 -10.36
N TYR A 93 -11.62 3.02 -9.23
CA TYR A 93 -10.80 2.48 -8.16
C TYR A 93 -11.69 1.97 -7.03
N ASN A 94 -11.52 0.71 -6.69
CA ASN A 94 -12.23 0.05 -5.61
C ASN A 94 -11.24 -0.46 -4.57
N PHE A 95 -11.50 -0.18 -3.29
CA PHE A 95 -10.75 -0.76 -2.20
C PHE A 95 -11.71 -1.38 -1.19
N GLY A 96 -11.46 -2.64 -0.82
CA GLY A 96 -12.20 -3.36 0.19
C GLY A 96 -11.25 -4.02 1.18
N SER A 97 -11.62 -4.06 2.45
CA SER A 97 -10.87 -4.77 3.47
C SER A 97 -11.80 -5.35 4.53
N PHE A 98 -11.47 -6.56 4.97
CA PHE A 98 -12.12 -7.24 6.07
C PHE A 98 -11.07 -7.62 7.10
N GLY A 99 -11.34 -7.38 8.38
CA GLY A 99 -10.38 -7.67 9.43
C GLY A 99 -11.04 -8.13 10.71
N PHE A 100 -10.30 -8.91 11.48
CA PHE A 100 -10.72 -9.41 12.77
C PHE A 100 -9.56 -9.44 13.77
N GLU A 101 -9.91 -9.18 15.03
CA GLU A 101 -8.99 -9.32 16.14
C GLU A 101 -8.95 -10.78 16.60
N TRP A 102 -7.74 -11.36 16.66
CA TRP A 102 -7.51 -12.65 17.32
C TRP A 102 -6.85 -12.36 18.66
N PRO A 103 -7.56 -12.57 19.77
CA PRO A 103 -7.07 -12.24 21.10
C PRO A 103 -5.68 -12.81 21.39
N ARG A 104 -4.77 -11.99 21.93
CA ARG A 104 -3.37 -12.30 22.25
C ARG A 104 -2.44 -12.52 21.04
N VAL A 105 -2.97 -12.74 19.83
CA VAL A 105 -2.17 -12.98 18.63
C VAL A 105 -1.95 -11.66 17.88
N GLY A 106 -3.00 -10.95 17.56
CA GLY A 106 -2.99 -9.71 16.82
C GLY A 106 -4.24 -9.52 15.97
N VAL A 107 -4.24 -8.55 15.09
CA VAL A 107 -5.32 -8.28 14.14
C VAL A 107 -4.90 -8.75 12.76
N PHE A 108 -5.75 -9.50 12.10
CA PHE A 108 -5.58 -9.96 10.74
C PHE A 108 -6.52 -9.21 9.82
N SER A 109 -6.08 -8.90 8.61
CA SER A 109 -6.97 -8.35 7.59
C SER A 109 -6.66 -8.91 6.21
N LEU A 110 -7.72 -9.08 5.41
CA LEU A 110 -7.68 -9.35 3.99
C LEU A 110 -8.12 -8.10 3.25
N SER A 111 -7.34 -7.64 2.29
CA SER A 111 -7.63 -6.44 1.50
C SER A 111 -7.62 -6.74 0.02
N LEU A 112 -8.43 -6.00 -0.73
CA LEU A 112 -8.50 -6.00 -2.18
C LEU A 112 -8.44 -4.56 -2.67
N ALA A 113 -7.49 -4.24 -3.54
CA ALA A 113 -7.47 -3.00 -4.30
C ALA A 113 -7.60 -3.33 -5.79
N MET A 114 -8.44 -2.62 -6.51
CA MET A 114 -8.71 -2.89 -7.93
C MET A 114 -8.91 -1.57 -8.67
N LEU A 115 -8.20 -1.40 -9.78
CA LEU A 115 -8.39 -0.33 -10.75
C LEU A 115 -8.86 -0.95 -12.06
N THR A 116 -9.98 -0.48 -12.59
CA THR A 116 -10.57 -1.00 -13.84
C THR A 116 -10.81 0.14 -14.81
N SER A 117 -10.39 -0.03 -16.06
CA SER A 117 -10.75 0.90 -17.14
C SER A 117 -12.08 0.51 -17.77
N PRO A 118 -12.82 1.48 -18.37
CA PRO A 118 -13.94 1.15 -19.23
C PRO A 118 -13.48 0.33 -20.45
N ASP A 119 -14.42 -0.36 -21.07
CA ASP A 119 -14.18 -1.02 -22.36
C ASP A 119 -13.95 0.03 -23.45
N ASP A 120 -12.91 -0.12 -24.25
CA ASP A 120 -12.67 0.67 -25.46
C ASP A 120 -12.60 -0.26 -26.69
N LEU A 121 -12.84 0.30 -27.86
CA LEU A 121 -12.80 -0.43 -29.12
C LEU A 121 -11.35 -0.59 -29.63
N VAL A 122 -11.04 -1.80 -30.07
CA VAL A 122 -9.79 -2.03 -30.81
C VAL A 122 -9.90 -1.36 -32.18
N ARG A 123 -8.99 -0.40 -32.46
CA ARG A 123 -8.94 0.34 -33.72
C ARG A 123 -7.66 -0.01 -34.46
N THR A 124 -7.78 -0.18 -35.76
CA THR A 124 -6.64 -0.39 -36.67
C THR A 124 -6.64 0.67 -37.76
N ILE A 125 -5.54 0.75 -38.53
CA ILE A 125 -5.43 1.67 -39.68
C ILE A 125 -6.55 1.37 -40.68
N GLU A 126 -6.92 0.09 -40.86
CA GLU A 126 -7.94 -0.35 -41.81
C GLU A 126 -9.36 -0.15 -41.25
N ASN A 127 -9.51 -0.16 -39.93
CA ASN A 127 -10.80 0.02 -39.23
C ASN A 127 -10.70 1.10 -38.14
N PRO A 128 -10.61 2.39 -38.51
CA PRO A 128 -10.42 3.50 -37.56
C PRO A 128 -11.64 3.72 -36.65
N ASN A 129 -12.82 3.23 -37.04
CA ASN A 129 -14.05 3.30 -36.23
C ASN A 129 -14.22 2.11 -35.28
N GLY A 130 -13.26 1.18 -35.28
CA GLY A 130 -13.26 -0.03 -34.46
C GLY A 130 -13.46 -1.31 -35.24
N THR A 131 -12.81 -2.37 -34.80
CA THR A 131 -12.92 -3.73 -35.38
C THR A 131 -14.13 -4.51 -34.88
N GLY A 132 -14.86 -3.96 -33.87
CA GLY A 132 -15.92 -4.67 -33.14
C GLY A 132 -15.38 -5.39 -31.89
N GLU A 133 -14.07 -5.59 -31.79
CA GLU A 133 -13.44 -6.11 -30.59
C GLU A 133 -13.27 -5.01 -29.54
N LYS A 134 -13.41 -5.37 -28.26
CA LYS A 134 -13.19 -4.47 -27.13
C LYS A 134 -12.00 -4.92 -26.31
N PHE A 135 -11.35 -3.96 -25.66
CA PHE A 135 -10.31 -4.22 -24.67
C PHE A 135 -10.53 -3.37 -23.42
N ASN A 136 -10.02 -3.83 -22.31
CA ASN A 136 -9.95 -3.08 -21.07
C ASN A 136 -8.63 -3.40 -20.33
N SER A 137 -8.33 -2.59 -19.33
CA SER A 137 -7.27 -2.88 -18.36
C SER A 137 -7.86 -3.12 -16.98
N GLN A 138 -7.24 -4.02 -16.24
CA GLN A 138 -7.60 -4.30 -14.86
C GLN A 138 -6.34 -4.58 -14.05
N ASP A 139 -6.12 -3.77 -13.04
CA ASP A 139 -5.06 -3.94 -12.07
C ASP A 139 -5.68 -4.36 -10.74
N MET A 140 -5.11 -5.36 -10.07
CA MET A 140 -5.64 -5.92 -8.85
C MET A 140 -4.52 -6.26 -7.87
N SER A 141 -4.75 -5.97 -6.59
CA SER A 141 -3.88 -6.39 -5.50
C SER A 141 -4.72 -7.02 -4.40
N ILE A 142 -4.36 -8.24 -4.00
CA ILE A 142 -4.95 -8.93 -2.85
C ILE A 142 -3.88 -9.02 -1.78
N GLY A 143 -4.14 -8.45 -0.60
CA GLY A 143 -3.20 -8.38 0.51
C GLY A 143 -3.72 -9.12 1.75
N LEU A 144 -2.84 -9.88 2.39
CA LEU A 144 -3.05 -10.45 3.72
C LEU A 144 -2.13 -9.73 4.70
N SER A 145 -2.73 -9.10 5.70
CA SER A 145 -1.98 -8.27 6.66
C SER A 145 -2.17 -8.76 8.08
N VAL A 146 -1.15 -8.52 8.90
CA VAL A 146 -1.19 -8.73 10.35
C VAL A 146 -0.62 -7.52 11.06
N GLY A 147 -1.30 -7.08 12.12
CA GLY A 147 -0.83 -6.04 13.02
C GLY A 147 -0.85 -6.50 14.46
N LYS A 148 0.20 -6.21 15.23
CA LYS A 148 0.32 -6.61 16.63
C LYS A 148 0.91 -5.50 17.48
N LYS A 149 0.31 -5.25 18.64
CA LYS A 149 0.93 -4.45 19.71
C LYS A 149 1.98 -5.30 20.42
N LEU A 150 3.22 -4.83 20.43
CA LEU A 150 4.29 -5.45 21.21
C LEU A 150 4.34 -4.88 22.62
N THR A 151 4.08 -3.58 22.75
CA THR A 151 3.91 -2.88 24.02
C THR A 151 2.72 -1.93 23.91
N ASP A 152 2.36 -1.23 24.98
CA ASP A 152 1.30 -0.21 24.95
C ASP A 152 1.62 0.95 23.98
N GLU A 153 2.91 1.15 23.68
CA GLU A 153 3.39 2.25 22.83
C GLU A 153 3.81 1.78 21.43
N LEU A 154 4.28 0.53 21.28
CA LEU A 154 4.87 0.02 20.04
C LEU A 154 3.98 -1.00 19.36
N SER A 155 3.63 -0.74 18.12
CA SER A 155 2.93 -1.64 17.21
C SER A 155 3.78 -1.96 15.99
N LEU A 156 3.74 -3.21 15.56
CA LEU A 156 4.34 -3.69 14.31
C LEU A 156 3.27 -4.31 13.42
N GLY A 157 3.53 -4.31 12.13
CA GLY A 157 2.68 -4.98 11.16
C GLY A 157 3.43 -5.39 9.91
N ALA A 158 2.86 -6.34 9.21
CA ALA A 158 3.34 -6.83 7.92
C ALA A 158 2.17 -7.16 7.01
N THR A 159 2.38 -7.00 5.72
CA THR A 159 1.46 -7.40 4.65
C THR A 159 2.22 -8.20 3.61
N ILE A 160 1.64 -9.28 3.14
CA ILE A 160 2.02 -9.93 1.89
C ILE A 160 0.90 -9.73 0.90
N LYS A 161 1.23 -9.35 -0.34
CA LYS A 161 0.24 -9.08 -1.37
C LYS A 161 0.62 -9.72 -2.70
N ASN A 162 -0.40 -10.21 -3.39
CA ASN A 162 -0.32 -10.63 -4.77
C ASN A 162 -0.83 -9.48 -5.64
N ILE A 163 -0.05 -9.08 -6.62
CA ILE A 163 -0.32 -7.97 -7.52
C ILE A 163 -0.44 -8.54 -8.93
N ARG A 164 -1.53 -8.26 -9.59
CA ARG A 164 -1.79 -8.68 -10.97
C ARG A 164 -2.23 -7.50 -11.80
N GLN A 165 -1.60 -7.34 -12.96
CA GLN A 165 -1.99 -6.38 -13.98
C GLN A 165 -2.41 -7.13 -15.23
N ARG A 166 -3.49 -6.70 -15.87
CA ARG A 166 -3.99 -7.24 -17.12
C ARG A 166 -4.36 -6.11 -18.06
N ILE A 167 -3.83 -6.15 -19.24
CA ILE A 167 -4.20 -5.26 -20.34
C ILE A 167 -4.54 -6.14 -21.54
N TRP A 168 -5.80 -6.12 -21.94
CA TRP A 168 -6.31 -6.92 -23.05
C TRP A 168 -5.98 -8.41 -22.87
N HIS A 169 -5.09 -8.99 -23.72
CA HIS A 169 -4.66 -10.38 -23.66
C HIS A 169 -3.38 -10.62 -22.84
N SER A 170 -2.68 -9.55 -22.45
CA SER A 170 -1.43 -9.64 -21.71
C SER A 170 -1.69 -9.52 -20.21
N SER A 171 -0.98 -10.30 -19.41
CA SER A 171 -1.04 -10.19 -17.95
C SER A 171 0.33 -10.43 -17.32
N GLY A 172 0.62 -9.66 -16.27
CA GLY A 172 1.77 -9.82 -15.40
C GLY A 172 1.33 -10.02 -13.96
N GLN A 173 2.15 -10.66 -13.15
CA GLN A 173 1.87 -10.93 -11.76
C GLN A 173 3.16 -10.90 -10.94
N THR A 174 3.08 -10.34 -9.73
CA THR A 174 4.18 -10.34 -8.77
C THR A 174 3.68 -10.42 -7.34
N VAL A 175 4.59 -10.61 -6.40
CA VAL A 175 4.33 -10.61 -4.96
C VAL A 175 5.08 -9.45 -4.33
N GLY A 176 4.37 -8.69 -3.51
CA GLY A 176 4.93 -7.60 -2.72
C GLY A 176 4.80 -7.84 -1.23
N VAL A 177 5.69 -7.23 -0.47
CA VAL A 177 5.68 -7.27 1.00
C VAL A 177 5.73 -5.84 1.53
N ASP A 178 4.93 -5.58 2.57
CA ASP A 178 5.00 -4.33 3.33
C ASP A 178 5.35 -4.62 4.78
N ILE A 179 6.09 -3.72 5.38
CA ILE A 179 6.42 -3.77 6.81
C ILE A 179 6.17 -2.38 7.38
N GLY A 180 5.58 -2.35 8.56
CA GLY A 180 5.26 -1.08 9.22
C GLY A 180 5.49 -1.09 10.72
N VAL A 181 5.72 0.10 11.24
CA VAL A 181 5.86 0.37 12.66
C VAL A 181 5.11 1.64 13.04
N GLN A 182 4.47 1.63 14.20
CA GLN A 182 3.92 2.81 14.86
C GLN A 182 4.40 2.83 16.30
N TYR A 183 4.90 3.98 16.74
CA TYR A 183 5.35 4.21 18.11
C TYR A 183 4.66 5.44 18.69
N LYS A 184 3.83 5.23 19.71
CA LYS A 184 3.22 6.29 20.50
C LYS A 184 4.18 6.75 21.58
N THR A 185 4.71 7.96 21.43
CA THR A 185 5.66 8.51 22.40
C THR A 185 4.94 8.96 23.69
N PRO A 186 5.65 8.98 24.83
CA PRO A 186 5.10 9.57 26.07
C PRO A 186 4.99 11.10 26.02
N ILE A 187 5.47 11.73 24.95
CA ILE A 187 5.53 13.19 24.81
C ILE A 187 4.29 13.66 24.03
N ASN A 188 3.34 14.28 24.73
CA ASN A 188 2.17 14.95 24.13
C ASN A 188 1.36 14.08 23.12
N ASN A 189 1.31 12.77 23.33
CA ASN A 189 0.66 11.83 22.41
C ASN A 189 1.24 11.87 20.97
N LEU A 190 2.46 12.30 20.76
CA LEU A 190 3.11 12.26 19.47
C LEU A 190 3.22 10.80 19.00
N ILE A 191 2.77 10.53 17.78
CA ILE A 191 2.88 9.21 17.15
C ILE A 191 3.92 9.30 16.04
N LEU A 192 4.89 8.40 16.07
CA LEU A 192 5.86 8.21 15.00
C LEU A 192 5.45 6.97 14.22
N GLY A 193 5.43 7.07 12.89
CA GLY A 193 5.13 5.95 12.00
C GLY A 193 6.16 5.85 10.88
N ALA A 194 6.52 4.63 10.55
CA ALA A 194 7.32 4.32 9.38
C ALA A 194 6.77 3.07 8.68
N SER A 195 6.85 3.05 7.36
CA SER A 195 6.42 1.92 6.54
C SER A 195 7.32 1.79 5.32
N ILE A 196 7.67 0.57 4.98
CA ILE A 196 8.24 0.19 3.69
C ILE A 196 7.15 -0.59 2.99
N ALA A 197 6.72 -0.12 1.83
CA ALA A 197 5.62 -0.71 1.09
C ALA A 197 6.06 -1.12 -0.32
N ASN A 198 5.38 -2.15 -0.86
CA ASN A 198 5.57 -2.64 -2.22
C ASN A 198 7.00 -3.16 -2.49
N PHE A 199 7.66 -3.71 -1.49
CA PHE A 199 8.94 -4.38 -1.67
C PHE A 199 8.70 -5.74 -2.33
N GLY A 200 9.19 -5.93 -3.55
CA GLY A 200 8.99 -7.16 -4.33
C GLY A 200 9.78 -7.15 -5.63
N ASN A 201 9.57 -8.19 -6.43
CA ASN A 201 10.19 -8.30 -7.75
C ASN A 201 9.41 -7.47 -8.79
N ASP A 202 10.07 -7.16 -9.89
CA ASP A 202 9.46 -6.54 -11.08
C ASP A 202 8.38 -7.46 -11.69
N ILE A 203 7.43 -6.87 -12.41
CA ILE A 203 6.37 -7.59 -13.16
C ILE A 203 6.81 -7.81 -14.60
#